data_a86f8c40cc4a8e821eeea15e29394095
#
_entry.id   a86f8c40cc4a8e821eeea15e29394095
#
_cell.length_a   1.000
_cell.length_b   1.000
_cell.length_c   1.000
_cell.angle_alpha   90.00
_cell.angle_beta   90.00
_cell.angle_gamma   90.00
#
_symmetry.space_group_name_H-M   'P 1'
#
loop_
_entity.id
_entity.type
_entity.pdbx_description
1 polymer ?
#
loop_
_entity_poly.entity_id
_entity_poly.type
_entity_poly.pdbx_seq_one_letter_code
_entity_poly.pdbx_strand_id
1 'polypeptide(L)'
;IWDSTISINLTAQWHLIRAMEPLLIAAPAGRAVLVSSGVAERIAPFWGPYAISKAGLEAMGRVWAGETEQTNLRINMISPGGTATGMRASAFPGEDPDSLPQPDDIAPAFLTLLSPNCQDHGKRFKARSMLGL
;
A
#
# COMPACT_ATOMS: atom_id res chain seq x y z
N ILE A 1 0.28 -21.58 -1.14
CA ILE A 1 -0.02 -20.28 -0.51
C ILE A 1 1.22 -19.41 -0.39
N TRP A 2 2.34 -19.92 0.14
CA TRP A 2 3.57 -19.15 0.28
C TRP A 2 4.03 -18.55 -1.05
N ASP A 3 4.28 -19.40 -2.04
CA ASP A 3 4.84 -18.97 -3.33
C ASP A 3 3.94 -17.96 -4.03
N SER A 4 2.63 -18.19 -4.08
CA SER A 4 1.68 -17.27 -4.71
C SER A 4 1.59 -15.94 -3.97
N THR A 5 1.58 -15.96 -2.64
CA THR A 5 1.52 -14.73 -1.84
C THR A 5 2.76 -13.88 -2.02
N ILE A 6 3.94 -14.47 -1.91
CA ILE A 6 5.22 -13.75 -2.12
C ILE A 6 5.36 -13.28 -3.56
N SER A 7 5.01 -14.12 -4.52
CA SER A 7 5.09 -13.79 -5.94
C SER A 7 4.22 -12.57 -6.29
N ILE A 8 2.98 -12.55 -5.86
CA ILE A 8 2.01 -11.48 -6.19
C ILE A 8 2.26 -10.21 -5.35
N ASN A 9 2.38 -10.36 -4.04
CA ASN A 9 2.42 -9.22 -3.13
C ASN A 9 3.80 -8.55 -3.03
N LEU A 10 4.86 -9.24 -3.35
CA LEU A 10 6.22 -8.75 -3.18
C LEU A 10 7.02 -8.77 -4.48
N THR A 11 7.26 -9.94 -5.07
CA THR A 11 8.12 -10.09 -6.24
C THR A 11 7.58 -9.30 -7.45
N ALA A 12 6.29 -9.40 -7.73
CA ALA A 12 5.66 -8.65 -8.81
C ALA A 12 5.77 -7.13 -8.60
N GLN A 13 5.68 -6.67 -7.36
CA GLN A 13 5.83 -5.26 -7.03
C GLN A 13 7.24 -4.75 -7.33
N TRP A 14 8.26 -5.55 -7.02
CA TRP A 14 9.64 -5.21 -7.37
C TRP A 14 9.83 -5.09 -8.88
N HIS A 15 9.27 -5.99 -9.67
CA HIS A 15 9.30 -5.90 -11.13
C HIS A 15 8.59 -4.65 -11.65
N LEU A 16 7.41 -4.31 -11.09
CA LEU A 16 6.68 -3.10 -11.44
C LEU A 16 7.47 -1.83 -11.12
N ILE A 17 8.09 -1.76 -9.95
CA ILE A 17 8.94 -0.64 -9.54
C ILE A 17 10.06 -0.44 -10.57
N ARG A 18 10.79 -1.49 -10.93
CA ARG A 18 11.87 -1.41 -11.92
C ARG A 18 11.40 -0.94 -13.28
N ALA A 19 10.24 -1.42 -13.72
CA ALA A 19 9.69 -1.04 -15.02
C ALA A 19 9.17 0.40 -15.05
N MET A 20 8.57 0.88 -13.93
CA MET A 20 7.90 2.16 -13.88
C MET A 20 8.80 3.31 -13.42
N GLU A 21 9.86 3.03 -12.65
CA GLU A 21 10.71 4.08 -12.09
C GLU A 21 11.21 5.11 -13.09
N PRO A 22 11.75 4.73 -14.26
CA PRO A 22 12.25 5.73 -15.22
C PRO A 22 11.14 6.67 -15.71
N LEU A 23 9.94 6.13 -15.90
CA LEU A 23 8.79 6.91 -16.34
C LEU A 23 8.28 7.85 -15.25
N LEU A 24 8.25 7.37 -14.02
CA LEU A 24 7.83 8.16 -12.86
C LEU A 24 8.81 9.30 -12.55
N ILE A 25 10.11 9.05 -12.67
CA ILE A 25 11.13 10.08 -12.48
C ILE A 25 11.09 11.12 -13.59
N ALA A 26 10.84 10.70 -14.84
CA ALA A 26 10.73 11.60 -15.98
C ALA A 26 9.44 12.45 -15.96
N ALA A 27 8.41 12.02 -15.22
CA ALA A 27 7.17 12.77 -15.10
C ALA A 27 7.37 14.06 -14.27
N PRO A 28 6.67 15.17 -14.59
CA PRO A 28 6.75 16.39 -13.80
C PRO A 28 6.38 16.23 -12.34
N ALA A 29 5.49 15.29 -12.03
CA ALA A 29 5.04 15.00 -10.68
C ALA A 29 4.74 13.50 -10.54
N GLY A 30 5.77 12.67 -10.64
CA GLY A 30 5.64 11.21 -10.45
C GLY A 30 5.18 10.88 -9.03
N ARG A 31 4.17 10.03 -8.92
CA ARG A 31 3.60 9.60 -7.64
C ARG A 31 3.40 8.10 -7.63
N ALA A 32 3.77 7.45 -6.54
CA ALA A 32 3.57 6.02 -6.34
C ALA A 32 3.07 5.76 -4.92
N VAL A 33 2.07 4.90 -4.82
CA VAL A 33 1.52 4.45 -3.54
C VAL A 33 1.57 2.94 -3.50
N LEU A 34 2.27 2.40 -2.51
CA LEU A 34 2.32 0.97 -2.26
C LEU A 34 1.24 0.60 -1.24
N VAL A 35 0.37 -0.31 -1.63
CA VAL A 35 -0.76 -0.71 -0.79
C VAL A 35 -0.30 -1.78 0.20
N SER A 36 -0.16 -1.38 1.45
CA SER A 36 0.22 -2.22 2.58
C SER A 36 -1.00 -2.73 3.34
N SER A 37 -0.78 -3.16 4.55
CA SER A 37 -1.81 -3.67 5.45
C SER A 37 -1.39 -3.44 6.90
N GLY A 38 -2.36 -3.39 7.80
CA GLY A 38 -2.09 -3.34 9.25
C GLY A 38 -1.27 -4.52 9.77
N VAL A 39 -1.29 -5.67 9.07
CA VAL A 39 -0.49 -6.85 9.46
C VAL A 39 1.02 -6.66 9.25
N ALA A 40 1.44 -5.70 8.45
CA ALA A 40 2.85 -5.35 8.30
C ALA A 40 3.42 -4.70 9.59
N GLU A 41 2.57 -4.03 10.34
CA GLU A 41 2.91 -3.35 11.59
C GLU A 41 2.56 -4.22 12.80
N ARG A 42 1.37 -4.80 12.82
CA ARG A 42 0.89 -5.68 13.89
C ARG A 42 0.88 -7.12 13.40
N ILE A 43 2.01 -7.79 13.59
CA ILE A 43 2.16 -9.20 13.22
C ILE A 43 1.25 -10.05 14.09
N ALA A 44 0.38 -10.82 13.47
CA ALA A 44 -0.56 -11.70 14.14
C ALA A 44 -0.27 -13.17 13.80
N PRO A 45 -0.53 -14.10 14.75
CA PRO A 45 -0.45 -15.53 14.46
C PRO A 45 -1.29 -15.92 13.24
N PHE A 46 -0.83 -16.91 12.49
CA PHE A 46 -1.50 -17.49 11.30
C PHE A 46 -1.54 -16.60 10.05
N TRP A 47 -0.96 -15.39 10.08
CA TRP A 47 -0.90 -14.48 8.95
C TRP A 47 0.46 -14.46 8.24
N GLY A 48 1.33 -15.47 8.51
CA GLY A 48 2.73 -15.49 8.13
C GLY A 48 3.06 -15.02 6.71
N PRO A 49 2.64 -15.72 5.63
CA PRO A 49 3.01 -15.31 4.27
C PRO A 49 2.53 -13.90 3.92
N TYR A 50 1.30 -13.57 4.29
CA TYR A 50 0.72 -12.26 4.01
C TYR A 50 1.43 -11.14 4.78
N ALA A 51 1.64 -11.31 6.08
CA ALA A 51 2.35 -10.35 6.91
C ALA A 51 3.78 -10.10 6.42
N ILE A 52 4.50 -11.18 6.08
CA ILE A 52 5.87 -11.11 5.53
C ILE A 52 5.87 -10.35 4.21
N SER A 53 4.94 -10.66 3.31
CA SER A 53 4.87 -9.98 2.01
C SER A 53 4.60 -8.48 2.16
N LYS A 54 3.71 -8.09 3.05
CA LYS A 54 3.38 -6.67 3.26
C LYS A 54 4.47 -5.92 4.03
N ALA A 55 5.11 -6.54 5.00
CA ALA A 55 6.29 -5.98 5.67
C ALA A 55 7.47 -5.80 4.69
N GLY A 56 7.71 -6.79 3.83
CA GLY A 56 8.70 -6.72 2.76
C GLY A 56 8.39 -5.59 1.76
N LEU A 57 7.13 -5.42 1.40
CA LEU A 57 6.69 -4.35 0.51
C LEU A 57 6.95 -2.96 1.14
N GLU A 58 6.68 -2.78 2.43
CA GLU A 58 6.97 -1.52 3.11
C GLU A 58 8.47 -1.24 3.20
N ALA A 59 9.28 -2.26 3.46
CA ALA A 59 10.74 -2.14 3.44
C ALA A 59 11.23 -1.73 2.05
N MET A 60 10.71 -2.37 1.00
CA MET A 60 11.01 -2.03 -0.40
C MET A 60 10.63 -0.57 -0.72
N GLY A 61 9.47 -0.13 -0.28
CA GLY A 61 9.00 1.25 -0.46
C GLY A 61 9.94 2.27 0.19
N ARG A 62 10.43 1.99 1.39
CA ARG A 62 11.37 2.86 2.09
C ARG A 62 12.74 2.90 1.40
N VAL A 63 13.25 1.78 0.95
CA VAL A 63 14.49 1.70 0.18
C VAL A 63 14.35 2.52 -1.09
N TRP A 64 13.29 2.31 -1.84
CA TRP A 64 13.01 3.03 -3.09
C TRP A 64 12.85 4.53 -2.86
N ALA A 65 12.16 4.94 -1.80
CA ALA A 65 12.05 6.35 -1.44
C ALA A 65 13.42 6.99 -1.13
N GLY A 66 14.26 6.29 -0.39
CA GLY A 66 15.63 6.77 -0.10
C GLY A 66 16.48 6.93 -1.36
N GLU A 67 16.38 5.99 -2.30
CA GLU A 67 17.12 6.02 -3.56
C GLU A 67 16.65 7.14 -4.51
N THR A 68 15.43 7.63 -4.38
CA THR A 68 14.79 8.61 -5.26
C THR A 68 14.58 9.98 -4.60
N GLU A 69 15.17 10.22 -3.45
CA GLU A 69 14.96 11.42 -2.64
C GLU A 69 15.26 12.71 -3.40
N GLN A 70 16.27 12.70 -4.29
CA GLN A 70 16.69 13.85 -5.06
C GLN A 70 15.92 14.03 -6.38
N THR A 71 14.81 13.33 -6.56
CA THR A 71 13.96 13.38 -7.75
C THR A 71 12.61 14.03 -7.46
N ASN A 72 11.79 14.22 -8.50
CA ASN A 72 10.40 14.68 -8.35
C ASN A 72 9.42 13.56 -7.95
N LEU A 73 9.90 12.32 -7.91
CA LEU A 73 9.07 11.18 -7.53
C LEU A 73 8.78 11.21 -6.02
N ARG A 74 7.53 11.02 -5.66
CA ARG A 74 7.11 10.84 -4.27
C ARG A 74 6.47 9.45 -4.11
N ILE A 75 6.98 8.71 -3.14
CA ILE A 75 6.61 7.31 -2.89
C ILE A 75 6.12 7.21 -1.46
N ASN A 76 4.93 6.67 -1.26
CA ASN A 76 4.37 6.46 0.07
C ASN A 76 3.72 5.08 0.17
N MET A 77 3.53 4.61 1.39
CA MET A 77 2.82 3.38 1.71
C MET A 77 1.50 3.71 2.38
N ILE A 78 0.45 2.96 2.07
CA ILE A 78 -0.86 3.15 2.68
C ILE A 78 -1.45 1.82 3.12
N SER A 79 -2.00 1.79 4.33
CA SER A 79 -2.87 0.72 4.79
C SER A 79 -4.31 1.20 4.69
N PRO A 80 -5.15 0.55 3.85
CA PRO A 80 -6.57 0.92 3.72
C PRO A 80 -7.35 0.66 5.02
N GLY A 81 -6.94 -0.31 5.82
CA GLY A 81 -7.72 -0.86 6.92
C GLY A 81 -8.77 -1.85 6.43
N GLY A 82 -9.61 -2.34 7.32
CA GLY A 82 -10.73 -3.19 6.96
C GLY A 82 -11.69 -2.45 6.03
N THR A 83 -11.94 -3.03 4.85
CA THR A 83 -12.76 -2.44 3.79
C THR A 83 -13.70 -3.51 3.27
N ALA A 84 -14.94 -3.16 2.95
CA ALA A 84 -15.94 -4.11 2.47
C ALA A 84 -15.61 -4.58 1.05
N THR A 85 -14.88 -5.70 0.97
CA THR A 85 -14.43 -6.33 -0.26
C THR A 85 -14.65 -7.84 -0.21
N GLY A 86 -14.66 -8.50 -1.37
CA GLY A 86 -14.73 -9.96 -1.44
C GLY A 86 -13.55 -10.63 -0.73
N MET A 87 -12.35 -10.06 -0.81
CA MET A 87 -11.18 -10.54 -0.08
C MET A 87 -11.41 -10.49 1.44
N ARG A 88 -11.98 -9.39 1.95
CA ARG A 88 -12.29 -9.23 3.38
C ARG A 88 -13.33 -10.24 3.82
N ALA A 89 -14.39 -10.42 3.05
CA ALA A 89 -15.45 -11.40 3.34
C ALA A 89 -14.91 -12.84 3.40
N SER A 90 -13.95 -13.17 2.54
CA SER A 90 -13.30 -14.49 2.57
C SER A 90 -12.42 -14.69 3.79
N ALA A 91 -11.72 -13.65 4.24
CA ALA A 91 -10.84 -13.73 5.42
C ALA A 91 -11.62 -13.68 6.75
N PHE A 92 -12.75 -12.99 6.76
CA PHE A 92 -13.61 -12.80 7.96
C PHE A 92 -15.08 -13.05 7.64
N PRO A 93 -15.48 -14.32 7.41
CA PRO A 93 -16.83 -14.63 6.93
C PRO A 93 -17.95 -14.30 7.92
N GLY A 94 -17.62 -14.13 9.20
CA GLY A 94 -18.60 -13.75 10.24
C GLY A 94 -18.74 -12.23 10.45
N GLU A 95 -17.97 -11.42 9.74
CA GLU A 95 -18.01 -9.97 9.88
C GLU A 95 -19.13 -9.36 9.04
N ASP A 96 -19.89 -8.42 9.62
CA ASP A 96 -20.93 -7.70 8.88
C ASP A 96 -20.27 -6.72 7.89
N PRO A 97 -20.46 -6.89 6.57
CA PRO A 97 -19.90 -5.99 5.57
C PRO A 97 -20.36 -4.55 5.73
N ASP A 98 -21.56 -4.33 6.23
CA ASP A 98 -22.13 -2.98 6.42
C ASP A 98 -21.46 -2.23 7.58
N SER A 99 -20.71 -2.92 8.45
CA SER A 99 -19.90 -2.31 9.50
C SER A 99 -18.58 -1.72 8.99
N LEU A 100 -18.22 -1.96 7.73
CA LEU A 100 -16.94 -1.55 7.13
C LEU A 100 -17.14 -0.43 6.12
N PRO A 101 -16.14 0.47 5.98
CA PRO A 101 -16.13 1.42 4.87
C PRO A 101 -16.15 0.69 3.54
N GLN A 102 -16.85 1.28 2.55
CA GLN A 102 -16.80 0.83 1.17
C GLN A 102 -15.49 1.28 0.50
N PRO A 103 -15.06 0.63 -0.59
CA PRO A 103 -13.88 1.08 -1.33
C PRO A 103 -13.93 2.56 -1.72
N ASP A 104 -15.09 3.06 -2.13
CA ASP A 104 -15.26 4.47 -2.51
C ASP A 104 -15.07 5.44 -1.33
N ASP A 105 -15.34 5.01 -0.10
CA ASP A 105 -15.09 5.80 1.10
C ASP A 105 -13.59 5.94 1.39
N ILE A 106 -12.78 4.97 0.97
CA ILE A 106 -11.34 4.91 1.20
C ILE A 106 -10.54 5.57 0.07
N ALA A 107 -11.06 5.55 -1.15
CA ALA A 107 -10.39 6.07 -2.35
C ALA A 107 -9.84 7.51 -2.21
N PRO A 108 -10.52 8.47 -1.54
CA PRO A 108 -10.00 9.83 -1.38
C PRO A 108 -8.62 9.90 -0.72
N ALA A 109 -8.27 8.98 0.18
CA ALA A 109 -6.94 8.93 0.79
C ALA A 109 -5.85 8.66 -0.26
N PHE A 110 -6.13 7.79 -1.23
CA PHE A 110 -5.23 7.51 -2.35
C PHE A 110 -5.06 8.74 -3.25
N LEU A 111 -6.14 9.44 -3.56
CA LEU A 111 -6.08 10.65 -4.37
C LEU A 111 -5.19 11.72 -3.74
N THR A 112 -5.25 11.87 -2.42
CA THR A 112 -4.39 12.79 -1.68
C THR A 112 -2.91 12.47 -1.91
N LEU A 113 -2.52 11.20 -1.81
CA LEU A 113 -1.12 10.76 -1.96
C LEU A 113 -0.65 10.75 -3.42
N LEU A 114 -1.57 10.59 -4.37
CA LEU A 114 -1.28 10.59 -5.81
C LEU A 114 -1.36 11.99 -6.43
N SER A 115 -1.81 12.99 -5.68
CA SER A 115 -1.88 14.36 -6.15
C SER A 115 -0.49 14.93 -6.47
N PRO A 116 -0.35 15.74 -7.54
CA PRO A 116 0.88 16.50 -7.78
C PRO A 116 1.29 17.39 -6.61
N ASN A 117 0.37 17.80 -5.78
CA ASN A 117 0.62 18.65 -4.60
C ASN A 117 1.16 17.88 -3.40
N CYS A 118 1.09 16.53 -3.39
CA CYS A 118 1.62 15.73 -2.31
C CYS A 118 3.15 15.83 -2.28
N GLN A 119 3.69 16.32 -1.16
CA GLN A 119 5.13 16.41 -0.93
C GLN A 119 5.65 15.35 0.04
N ASP A 120 4.75 14.57 0.64
CA ASP A 120 5.15 13.45 1.49
C ASP A 120 5.91 12.40 0.70
N HIS A 121 6.96 11.84 1.32
CA HIS A 121 7.85 10.88 0.68
C HIS A 121 8.39 9.88 1.69
N GLY A 122 8.32 8.59 1.36
CA GLY A 122 8.81 7.51 2.21
C GLY A 122 7.98 7.29 3.47
N LYS A 123 6.76 7.81 3.53
CA LYS A 123 5.90 7.75 4.71
C LYS A 123 4.85 6.65 4.60
N ARG A 124 4.42 6.16 5.75
CA ARG A 124 3.33 5.21 5.91
C ARG A 124 2.08 5.90 6.42
N PHE A 125 0.97 5.66 5.77
CA PHE A 125 -0.33 6.25 6.10
C PHE A 125 -1.35 5.17 6.44
N LYS A 126 -2.30 5.53 7.28
CA LYS A 126 -3.53 4.78 7.52
C LYS A 126 -4.67 5.54 6.86
N ALA A 127 -5.29 4.97 5.84
CA ALA A 127 -6.34 5.66 5.08
C ALA A 127 -7.48 6.15 5.96
N ARG A 128 -7.93 5.30 6.90
CA ARG A 128 -9.02 5.67 7.81
C ARG A 128 -8.66 6.87 8.69
N SER A 129 -7.42 6.93 9.18
CA SER A 129 -6.96 8.10 9.97
C SER A 129 -6.91 9.36 9.13
N MET A 130 -6.49 9.28 7.87
CA MET A 130 -6.49 10.41 6.95
C MET A 130 -7.88 10.97 6.69
N LEU A 131 -8.91 10.12 6.74
CA LEU A 131 -10.30 10.43 6.40
C LEU A 131 -11.18 10.67 7.63
N GLY A 132 -10.66 10.49 8.83
CA GLY A 132 -11.44 10.61 10.06
C GLY A 132 -12.46 9.49 10.29
N LEU A 133 -12.16 8.30 9.78
CA LEU A 133 -13.03 7.12 9.90
C LEU A 133 -12.61 6.19 11.05
#